data_3880e3099fd5639f65f5f29a3ba933b9
#
_entry.id   3880e3099fd5639f65f5f29a3ba933b9
#
_cell.length_a   1.000
_cell.length_b   1.000
_cell.length_c   1.000
_cell.angle_alpha   90.00
_cell.angle_beta   90.00
_cell.angle_gamma   90.00
#
_symmetry.space_group_name_H-M   'P 1'
#
loop_
_entity.id
_entity.type
_entity.pdbx_description
1 polymer ?
#
loop_
_entity_poly.entity_id
_entity_poly.type
_entity_poly.pdbx_seq_one_letter_code
_entity_poly.pdbx_strand_id
1 'polypeptide(L)'
;MAKPLPPPFDKAKVVAENRRARFDYFIEDKFEAGIARVGTEVKSLRHGEGSIAESYATVDGDEIWLINSHIPEYSHGNRLNHQPRRQRKLLLSKREIAKLNGAITRQGLTIVPLSIYFNGRGRAKVELALARGKKVHDKRATVKERDWKREQQRLLRRSA
;
A
#
# COMPACT_ATOMS: atom_id res chain seq x y z
N MET A 1 -4.54 -10.69 -23.31
CA MET A 1 -3.26 -10.92 -22.62
C MET A 1 -3.15 -10.02 -21.40
N ALA A 2 -2.87 -10.58 -20.25
CA ALA A 2 -2.57 -9.80 -19.07
C ALA A 2 -1.24 -9.04 -19.30
N LYS A 3 -1.20 -7.73 -18.97
CA LYS A 3 0.06 -6.99 -18.98
C LYS A 3 1.03 -7.63 -17.99
N PRO A 4 2.32 -7.76 -18.35
CA PRO A 4 3.30 -8.21 -17.37
C PRO A 4 3.29 -7.28 -16.17
N LEU A 5 3.31 -7.85 -14.97
CA LEU A 5 3.42 -7.08 -13.74
C LEU A 5 4.72 -6.26 -13.78
N PRO A 6 4.68 -5.00 -13.32
CA PRO A 6 5.90 -4.22 -13.23
C PRO A 6 6.92 -4.94 -12.34
N PRO A 7 8.20 -4.74 -12.58
CA PRO A 7 9.23 -5.35 -11.75
C PRO A 7 9.02 -4.98 -10.27
N PRO A 8 9.40 -5.87 -9.35
CA PRO A 8 9.25 -5.60 -7.93
C PRO A 8 10.06 -4.36 -7.55
N PHE A 9 9.43 -3.48 -6.76
CA PHE A 9 10.10 -2.29 -6.24
C PHE A 9 11.20 -2.68 -5.24
N ASP A 10 12.24 -1.87 -5.17
CA ASP A 10 13.33 -2.07 -4.20
C ASP A 10 12.83 -1.76 -2.77
N LYS A 11 12.51 -2.81 -2.03
CA LYS A 11 12.03 -2.75 -0.65
C LYS A 11 13.09 -3.26 0.31
N ALA A 12 14.09 -2.44 0.60
CA ALA A 12 15.16 -2.82 1.51
C ALA A 12 14.65 -3.06 2.94
N LYS A 13 13.68 -2.25 3.39
CA LYS A 13 13.06 -2.43 4.72
C LYS A 13 11.56 -2.09 4.66
N VAL A 14 10.70 -3.09 4.81
CA VAL A 14 9.26 -2.91 4.90
C VAL A 14 8.87 -2.52 6.33
N VAL A 15 8.15 -1.40 6.46
CA VAL A 15 7.70 -0.88 7.75
C VAL A 15 6.26 -1.31 8.06
N ALA A 16 5.38 -1.22 7.06
CA ALA A 16 3.98 -1.55 7.21
C ALA A 16 3.43 -2.20 5.95
N GLU A 17 2.54 -3.15 6.12
CA GLU A 17 1.86 -3.84 5.02
C GLU A 17 0.35 -3.85 5.21
N ASN A 18 -0.38 -3.71 4.12
CA ASN A 18 -1.83 -3.89 4.10
C ASN A 18 -2.13 -5.31 3.58
N ARG A 19 -2.17 -6.25 4.49
CA ARG A 19 -2.37 -7.68 4.16
C ARG A 19 -3.76 -7.99 3.63
N ARG A 20 -4.77 -7.20 3.99
CA ARG A 20 -6.15 -7.39 3.55
C ARG A 20 -6.41 -6.89 2.13
N ALA A 21 -5.55 -6.04 1.59
CA ALA A 21 -5.77 -5.43 0.27
C ALA A 21 -5.97 -6.49 -0.82
N ARG A 22 -5.18 -7.54 -0.83
CA ARG A 22 -5.30 -8.64 -1.81
C ARG A 22 -6.54 -9.49 -1.63
N PHE A 23 -7.10 -9.52 -0.42
CA PHE A 23 -8.35 -10.21 -0.14
C PHE A 23 -9.56 -9.37 -0.58
N ASP A 24 -9.51 -8.06 -0.33
CA ASP A 24 -10.62 -7.15 -0.57
C ASP A 24 -10.66 -6.63 -2.02
N TYR A 25 -9.55 -6.65 -2.73
CA TYR A 25 -9.40 -6.02 -4.04
C TYR A 25 -8.69 -6.91 -5.06
N PHE A 26 -9.09 -6.77 -6.33
CA PHE A 26 -8.29 -7.21 -7.48
C PHE A 26 -7.30 -6.11 -7.83
N ILE A 27 -6.01 -6.41 -7.79
CA ILE A 27 -4.95 -5.46 -8.08
C ILE A 27 -4.65 -5.48 -9.58
N GLU A 28 -4.85 -4.35 -10.26
CA GLU A 28 -4.64 -4.23 -11.70
C GLU A 28 -3.27 -3.65 -12.06
N ASP A 29 -2.76 -2.71 -11.27
CA ASP A 29 -1.46 -2.08 -11.51
C ASP A 29 -0.87 -1.59 -10.18
N LYS A 30 0.44 -1.35 -10.16
CA LYS A 30 1.18 -0.90 -8.98
C LYS A 30 2.04 0.32 -9.31
N PHE A 31 2.15 1.23 -8.34
CA PHE A 31 2.93 2.45 -8.44
C PHE A 31 3.77 2.63 -7.18
N GLU A 32 4.99 3.16 -7.35
CA GLU A 32 5.81 3.57 -6.23
C GLU A 32 5.71 5.08 -6.07
N ALA A 33 5.24 5.53 -4.92
CA ALA A 33 5.13 6.94 -4.57
C ALA A 33 6.15 7.32 -3.50
N GLY A 34 6.71 8.51 -3.62
CA GLY A 34 7.39 9.15 -2.51
C GLY A 34 6.36 9.65 -1.49
N ILE A 35 6.75 9.87 -0.26
CA ILE A 35 5.91 10.44 0.78
C ILE A 35 6.50 11.75 1.29
N ALA A 36 5.71 12.83 1.25
CA ALA A 36 6.09 14.09 1.87
C ALA A 36 5.98 13.94 3.39
N ARG A 37 7.09 14.05 4.06
CA ARG A 37 7.23 13.69 5.47
C ARG A 37 7.94 14.77 6.27
N VAL A 38 7.67 14.80 7.56
CA VAL A 38 8.46 15.56 8.54
C VAL A 38 9.49 14.65 9.22
N GLY A 39 10.50 15.24 9.85
CA GLY A 39 11.62 14.49 10.42
C GLY A 39 11.22 13.45 11.48
N THR A 40 10.25 13.77 12.32
CA THR A 40 9.74 12.87 13.37
C THR A 40 9.01 11.66 12.78
N GLU A 41 8.32 11.82 11.66
CA GLU A 41 7.70 10.69 10.95
C GLU A 41 8.73 9.70 10.42
N VAL A 42 9.81 10.20 9.83
CA VAL A 42 10.91 9.35 9.33
C VAL A 42 11.54 8.56 10.47
N LYS A 43 11.77 9.19 11.60
CA LYS A 43 12.34 8.54 12.78
C LYS A 43 11.42 7.42 13.31
N SER A 44 10.12 7.68 13.42
CA SER A 44 9.14 6.64 13.80
C SER A 44 9.12 5.49 12.80
N LEU A 45 9.10 5.79 11.51
CA LEU A 45 9.13 4.75 10.47
C LEU A 45 10.43 3.92 10.51
N ARG A 46 11.56 4.52 10.80
CA ARG A 46 12.84 3.78 10.94
C ARG A 46 12.83 2.82 12.12
N HIS A 47 12.07 3.10 13.16
CA HIS A 47 11.82 2.18 14.28
C HIS A 47 10.82 1.08 13.94
N GLY A 48 10.30 1.06 12.72
CA GLY A 48 9.33 0.05 12.28
C GLY A 48 7.91 0.33 12.76
N GLU A 49 7.62 1.54 13.18
CA GLU A 49 6.31 1.93 13.71
C GLU A 49 5.48 2.63 12.63
N GLY A 50 4.35 2.08 12.32
CA GLY A 50 3.42 2.61 11.34
C GLY A 50 2.35 1.60 10.96
N SER A 51 1.19 2.09 10.53
CA SER A 51 0.09 1.26 10.04
C SER A 51 -0.62 1.93 8.88
N ILE A 52 -0.98 1.13 7.89
CA ILE A 52 -1.78 1.56 6.74
C ILE A 52 -3.03 0.70 6.57
N ALA A 53 -3.37 -0.11 7.56
CA ALA A 53 -4.48 -1.06 7.46
C ALA A 53 -5.84 -0.40 7.15
N GLU A 54 -6.05 0.81 7.64
CA GLU A 54 -7.28 1.58 7.44
C GLU A 54 -7.09 2.78 6.52
N SER A 55 -5.95 2.88 5.85
CA SER A 55 -5.63 4.01 5.00
C SER A 55 -6.12 3.82 3.57
N TYR A 56 -6.30 4.92 2.89
CA TYR A 56 -6.64 4.97 1.47
C TYR A 56 -5.97 6.18 0.82
N ALA A 57 -5.91 6.17 -0.49
CA ALA A 57 -5.36 7.29 -1.25
C ALA A 57 -6.46 7.95 -2.09
N THR A 58 -6.44 9.27 -2.16
CA THR A 58 -7.36 10.06 -2.97
C THR A 58 -6.62 11.01 -3.89
N VAL A 59 -7.26 11.31 -5.02
CA VAL A 59 -6.79 12.34 -5.95
C VAL A 59 -7.53 13.63 -5.65
N ASP A 60 -6.78 14.71 -5.44
CA ASP A 60 -7.29 16.06 -5.28
C ASP A 60 -6.57 16.98 -6.28
N GLY A 61 -7.25 17.31 -7.37
CA GLY A 61 -6.64 18.04 -8.49
C GLY A 61 -5.46 17.27 -9.09
N ASP A 62 -4.29 17.87 -9.03
CA ASP A 62 -3.03 17.28 -9.53
C ASP A 62 -2.22 16.59 -8.43
N GLU A 63 -2.82 16.36 -7.28
CA GLU A 63 -2.14 15.81 -6.12
C GLU A 63 -2.81 14.52 -5.64
N ILE A 64 -2.01 13.62 -5.08
CA ILE A 64 -2.50 12.39 -4.45
C ILE A 64 -2.15 12.44 -2.96
N TRP A 65 -3.14 12.15 -2.13
CA TRP A 65 -3.03 12.20 -0.68
C TRP A 65 -3.27 10.83 -0.07
N LEU A 66 -2.41 10.45 0.87
CA LEU A 66 -2.59 9.29 1.72
C LEU A 66 -3.35 9.72 2.98
N ILE A 67 -4.52 9.14 3.18
CA ILE A 67 -5.45 9.53 4.25
C ILE A 67 -5.56 8.38 5.24
N ASN A 68 -5.62 8.73 6.52
CA ASN A 68 -5.82 7.81 7.64
C ASN A 68 -4.69 6.78 7.82
N SER A 69 -3.48 7.07 7.33
CA SER A 69 -2.30 6.32 7.71
C SER A 69 -1.86 6.73 9.12
N HIS A 70 -1.45 5.78 9.92
CA HIS A 70 -1.01 6.02 11.29
C HIS A 70 0.50 5.88 11.40
N ILE A 71 1.17 6.96 11.76
CA ILE A 71 2.59 7.00 12.12
C ILE A 71 2.67 7.55 13.53
N PRO A 72 3.01 6.73 14.55
CA PRO A 72 3.05 7.18 15.93
C PRO A 72 4.00 8.36 16.13
N GLU A 73 3.74 9.16 17.15
CA GLU A 73 4.66 10.20 17.57
C GLU A 73 6.02 9.57 17.93
N TYR A 74 7.08 10.27 17.57
CA TYR A 74 8.42 9.84 17.93
C TYR A 74 8.65 10.09 19.41
N SER A 75 8.95 9.02 20.17
CA SER A 75 9.04 9.05 21.63
C SER A 75 10.09 10.02 22.19
N HIS A 76 11.13 10.30 21.41
CA HIS A 76 12.18 11.27 21.75
C HIS A 76 11.98 12.62 21.08
N GLY A 77 10.84 12.83 20.43
CA GLY A 77 10.48 14.11 19.83
C GLY A 77 9.99 15.10 20.90
N ASN A 78 10.22 16.40 20.64
CA ASN A 78 9.74 17.48 21.49
C ASN A 78 8.38 17.99 21.00
N ARG A 79 8.08 19.28 21.33
CA ARG A 79 6.81 19.97 21.02
C ARG A 79 6.46 20.03 19.53
N LEU A 80 7.44 19.78 18.65
CA LEU A 80 7.28 19.83 17.19
C LEU A 80 7.00 18.44 16.58
N ASN A 81 6.48 17.51 17.39
CA ASN A 81 6.11 16.20 16.89
C ASN A 81 4.91 16.30 15.94
N HIS A 82 4.82 15.35 15.02
CA HIS A 82 3.73 15.31 14.05
C HIS A 82 2.44 14.72 14.64
N GLN A 83 1.31 15.03 14.01
CA GLN A 83 0.06 14.33 14.30
C GLN A 83 0.08 12.93 13.67
N PRO A 84 -0.21 11.87 14.43
CA PRO A 84 -0.11 10.48 13.93
C PRO A 84 -0.93 10.19 12.68
N ARG A 85 -2.11 10.78 12.55
CA ARG A 85 -3.03 10.53 11.44
C ARG A 85 -3.15 11.69 10.45
N ARG A 86 -2.17 12.58 10.39
CA ARG A 86 -2.24 13.68 9.44
C ARG A 86 -2.29 13.17 7.99
N GLN A 87 -2.92 13.91 7.11
CA GLN A 87 -2.90 13.65 5.68
C GLN A 87 -1.49 13.86 5.13
N ARG A 88 -1.03 12.95 4.27
CA ARG A 88 0.31 12.99 3.71
C ARG A 88 0.25 13.02 2.20
N LYS A 89 0.92 14.01 1.61
CA LYS A 89 1.03 14.12 0.17
C LYS A 89 1.93 13.02 -0.37
N LEU A 90 1.47 12.33 -1.41
CA LEU A 90 2.25 11.34 -2.13
C LEU A 90 2.91 11.98 -3.35
N LEU A 91 4.16 11.65 -3.59
CA LEU A 91 4.96 12.23 -4.64
C LEU A 91 5.06 11.24 -5.82
N LEU A 92 4.42 11.61 -6.91
CA LEU A 92 4.37 10.86 -8.16
C LEU A 92 4.61 11.81 -9.32
N SER A 93 5.02 11.27 -10.46
CA SER A 93 5.12 12.07 -11.68
C SER A 93 3.73 12.50 -12.15
N LYS A 94 3.67 13.62 -12.87
CA LYS A 94 2.39 14.11 -13.45
C LYS A 94 1.72 13.07 -14.34
N ARG A 95 2.51 12.29 -15.08
CA ARG A 95 2.02 11.20 -15.93
C ARG A 95 1.35 10.09 -15.12
N GLU A 96 1.95 9.69 -14.02
CA GLU A 96 1.39 8.69 -13.12
C GLU A 96 0.10 9.18 -12.46
N ILE A 97 0.07 10.43 -11.99
CA ILE A 97 -1.13 11.06 -11.41
C ILE A 97 -2.26 11.10 -12.43
N ALA A 98 -1.98 11.51 -13.67
CA ALA A 98 -2.97 11.54 -14.74
C ALA A 98 -3.52 10.14 -15.05
N LYS A 99 -2.67 9.13 -15.07
CA LYS A 99 -3.07 7.73 -15.28
C LYS A 99 -3.99 7.22 -14.15
N LEU A 100 -3.63 7.49 -12.91
CA LEU A 100 -4.44 7.13 -11.74
C LEU A 100 -5.78 7.84 -11.74
N ASN A 101 -5.79 9.14 -11.99
CA ASN A 101 -7.03 9.92 -12.06
C ASN A 101 -7.96 9.42 -13.17
N GLY A 102 -7.42 9.14 -14.35
CA GLY A 102 -8.18 8.58 -15.49
C GLY A 102 -8.80 7.23 -15.16
N ALA A 103 -8.07 6.36 -14.49
CA ALA A 103 -8.56 5.04 -14.09
C ALA A 103 -9.68 5.14 -13.05
N ILE A 104 -9.58 6.06 -12.10
CA ILE A 104 -10.63 6.30 -11.10
C ILE A 104 -11.89 6.84 -11.75
N THR A 105 -11.77 7.85 -12.60
CA THR A 105 -12.94 8.53 -13.20
C THR A 105 -13.61 7.71 -14.28
N ARG A 106 -12.85 7.00 -15.12
CA ARG A 106 -13.39 6.26 -16.28
C ARG A 106 -13.74 4.82 -15.97
N GLN A 107 -12.99 4.16 -15.10
CA GLN A 107 -13.14 2.72 -14.83
C GLN A 107 -13.69 2.43 -13.44
N GLY A 108 -13.90 3.45 -12.60
CA GLY A 108 -14.37 3.27 -11.24
C GLY A 108 -13.39 2.51 -10.33
N LEU A 109 -12.10 2.56 -10.64
CA LEU A 109 -11.08 1.92 -9.82
C LEU A 109 -10.76 2.77 -8.59
N THR A 110 -10.09 2.18 -7.62
CA THR A 110 -9.66 2.86 -6.40
C THR A 110 -8.15 2.71 -6.21
N ILE A 111 -7.56 3.60 -5.43
CA ILE A 111 -6.14 3.53 -5.09
C ILE A 111 -6.02 3.03 -3.65
N VAL A 112 -5.32 1.92 -3.48
CA VAL A 112 -5.11 1.28 -2.18
C VAL A 112 -3.62 1.22 -1.86
N PRO A 113 -3.18 1.72 -0.71
CA PRO A 113 -1.79 1.55 -0.29
C PRO A 113 -1.55 0.10 0.12
N LEU A 114 -0.49 -0.49 -0.39
CA LEU A 114 -0.11 -1.88 -0.10
C LEU A 114 0.97 -1.99 0.96
N SER A 115 1.97 -1.11 0.92
CA SER A 115 3.06 -1.12 1.89
C SER A 115 3.74 0.24 2.01
N ILE A 116 4.33 0.49 3.17
CA ILE A 116 5.31 1.56 3.40
C ILE A 116 6.66 0.90 3.63
N TYR A 117 7.68 1.36 2.96
CA TYR A 117 9.02 0.78 3.04
C TYR A 117 10.10 1.84 2.81
N PHE A 118 11.32 1.49 3.18
CA PHE A 118 12.51 2.22 2.79
C PHE A 118 13.18 1.49 1.62
N ASN A 119 13.56 2.25 0.58
CA ASN A 119 14.33 1.68 -0.54
C ASN A 119 15.81 1.57 -0.18
N GLY A 120 16.63 1.02 -1.08
CA GLY A 120 18.07 0.87 -0.87
C GLY A 120 18.83 2.16 -0.64
N ARG A 121 18.26 3.31 -1.01
CA ARG A 121 18.80 4.64 -0.74
C ARG A 121 18.31 5.26 0.59
N GLY A 122 17.55 4.51 1.38
CA GLY A 122 17.01 4.97 2.65
C GLY A 122 15.86 5.98 2.55
N ARG A 123 15.20 6.07 1.40
CA ARG A 123 14.03 6.94 1.22
C ARG A 123 12.74 6.18 1.52
N ALA A 124 11.85 6.83 2.26
CA ALA A 124 10.52 6.29 2.52
C ALA A 124 9.66 6.31 1.25
N LYS A 125 9.10 5.18 0.91
CA LYS A 125 8.24 4.99 -0.26
C LYS A 125 6.95 4.30 0.14
N VAL A 126 5.91 4.51 -0.66
CA VAL A 126 4.61 3.85 -0.51
C VAL A 126 4.31 3.09 -1.81
N GLU A 127 4.04 1.82 -1.71
CA GLU A 127 3.51 1.05 -2.83
C GLU A 127 2.00 1.25 -2.91
N LEU A 128 1.54 1.78 -4.03
CA LEU A 128 0.13 1.99 -4.32
C LEU A 128 -0.35 0.95 -5.32
N ALA A 129 -1.57 0.48 -5.14
CA ALA A 129 -2.25 -0.38 -6.11
C ALA A 129 -3.44 0.33 -6.71
N LEU A 130 -3.57 0.23 -8.01
CA LEU A 130 -4.81 0.54 -8.72
C LEU A 130 -5.66 -0.72 -8.68
N ALA A 131 -6.83 -0.66 -8.06
CA ALA A 131 -7.55 -1.85 -7.64
C ALA A 131 -9.06 -1.72 -7.85
N ARG A 132 -9.69 -2.88 -8.01
CA ARG A 132 -11.13 -3.04 -8.10
C ARG A 132 -11.63 -3.80 -6.88
N GLY A 133 -12.66 -3.29 -6.21
CA GLY A 133 -13.26 -3.97 -5.06
C GLY A 133 -13.86 -5.33 -5.44
N LYS A 134 -13.60 -6.35 -4.65
CA LYS A 134 -14.19 -7.67 -4.81
C LYS A 134 -15.61 -7.70 -4.28
N LYS A 135 -16.50 -8.38 -5.01
CA LYS A 135 -17.83 -8.70 -4.54
C LYS A 135 -17.77 -9.86 -3.52
N VAL A 136 -18.84 -10.05 -2.76
CA VAL A 136 -18.88 -11.08 -1.71
C VAL A 136 -18.56 -12.48 -2.26
N HIS A 137 -19.09 -12.84 -3.43
CA HIS A 137 -18.82 -14.14 -4.04
C HIS A 137 -17.35 -14.30 -4.47
N ASP A 138 -16.68 -13.25 -4.92
CA ASP A 138 -15.27 -13.27 -5.27
C ASP A 138 -14.40 -13.51 -4.03
N LYS A 139 -14.77 -12.93 -2.90
CA LYS A 139 -14.09 -13.14 -1.62
C LYS A 139 -14.22 -14.59 -1.15
N ARG A 140 -15.42 -15.19 -1.31
CA ARG A 140 -15.66 -16.62 -0.99
C ARG A 140 -14.81 -17.54 -1.85
N ALA A 141 -14.71 -17.26 -3.15
CA ALA A 141 -13.87 -18.02 -4.07
C ALA A 141 -12.38 -17.93 -3.66
N THR A 142 -11.89 -16.75 -3.27
CA THR A 142 -10.52 -16.54 -2.79
C THR A 142 -10.23 -17.37 -1.53
N VAL A 143 -11.15 -17.42 -0.59
CA VAL A 143 -11.02 -18.23 0.64
C VAL A 143 -10.96 -19.72 0.29
N LYS A 144 -11.86 -20.22 -0.55
CA LYS A 144 -11.86 -21.61 -1.01
C LYS A 144 -10.53 -22.01 -1.66
N GLU A 145 -10.02 -21.18 -2.55
CA GLU A 145 -8.74 -21.43 -3.23
C GLU A 145 -7.57 -21.48 -2.23
N ARG A 146 -7.55 -20.55 -1.28
CA ARG A 146 -6.52 -20.50 -0.23
C ARG A 146 -6.55 -21.76 0.64
N ASP A 147 -7.73 -22.19 1.07
CA ASP A 147 -7.92 -23.39 1.89
C ASP A 147 -7.52 -24.65 1.13
N TRP A 148 -7.89 -24.75 -0.14
CA TRP A 148 -7.49 -25.84 -1.01
C TRP A 148 -5.96 -25.93 -1.16
N LYS A 149 -5.29 -24.82 -1.40
CA LYS A 149 -3.81 -24.78 -1.49
C LYS A 149 -3.15 -25.21 -0.18
N ARG A 150 -3.67 -24.79 0.96
CA ARG A 150 -3.19 -25.20 2.28
C ARG A 150 -3.31 -26.71 2.48
N GLU A 151 -4.44 -27.28 2.09
CA GLU A 151 -4.69 -28.72 2.21
C GLU A 151 -3.75 -29.51 1.33
N GLN A 152 -3.55 -29.09 0.08
CA GLN A 152 -2.58 -29.72 -0.82
C GLN A 152 -1.16 -29.70 -0.24
N GLN A 153 -0.73 -28.57 0.30
CA GLN A 153 0.60 -28.44 0.91
C GLN A 153 0.75 -29.37 2.14
N ARG A 154 -0.32 -29.51 2.93
CA ARG A 154 -0.33 -30.40 4.08
C ARG A 154 -0.17 -31.85 3.65
N LEU A 155 -0.90 -32.28 2.63
CA LEU A 155 -0.82 -33.63 2.08
C LEU A 155 0.56 -33.93 1.49
N LEU A 156 1.15 -32.99 0.76
CA LEU A 156 2.50 -33.14 0.19
C LEU A 156 3.57 -33.28 1.28
N ARG A 157 3.42 -32.58 2.41
CA ARG A 157 4.36 -32.70 3.55
C ARG A 157 4.24 -34.03 4.27
N ARG A 158 3.06 -34.66 4.25
CA ARG A 158 2.85 -35.98 4.87
C ARG A 158 3.37 -37.13 4.04
N SER A 159 3.48 -36.93 2.72
CA SER A 159 3.97 -37.96 1.79
C SER A 159 5.47 -37.89 1.52
N ALA A 160 6.14 -36.92 2.09
CA ALA A 160 7.60 -36.76 1.96
C ALA A 160 8.35 -37.48 3.09
#